data_845c5e8b61cf83d28ea60d56d0373c80
#
_entry.id   845c5e8b61cf83d28ea60d56d0373c80
#
_cell.length_a   1.000
_cell.length_b   1.000
_cell.length_c   1.000
_cell.angle_alpha   90.00
_cell.angle_beta   90.00
_cell.angle_gamma   90.00
#
_symmetry.space_group_name_H-M   'P 1'
#
loop_
_entity.id
_entity.type
_entity.pdbx_description
1 polymer ?
#
loop_
_entity_poly.entity_id
_entity_poly.type
_entity_poly.pdbx_seq_one_letter_code
_entity_poly.pdbx_strand_id
1 'polypeptide(L)'
;MKYSLTDFKEIKDNNFDYTIPNDARELITLLANLVGSPNYSKSPYFIKNDKKKNNKSHVVTDNWEMLRNFKTTELEKKTGIEQDMVEIRSLLNKLSKDNYDKIKQQIMEKLKVFDDQEEFTQVVSFLFSIASSNKFYSSLYATLYKDIVSVHKQIKHNFQSTLNGYIERFNHIRSCDPKEDYNLFCEINKENENRRAISSFIANLLLNNEVDVATVITLIFKLQQMLLDNIKDKMKTEEITENLFYLITIGLESIVITDEWGNIYDFMQSNSTRKDLSNKIRFRFMDMLDYTDKSM
;
A
#
# COMPACT_ATOMS: atom_id res chain seq x y z
N MET A 1 -12.71 0.67 37.51
CA MET A 1 -13.26 -0.68 37.78
C MET A 1 -12.56 -1.64 36.80
N LYS A 2 -12.11 -2.79 37.29
CA LYS A 2 -11.56 -3.86 36.44
C LYS A 2 -12.54 -5.02 36.49
N TYR A 3 -13.06 -5.46 35.37
CA TYR A 3 -13.97 -6.60 35.28
C TYR A 3 -13.17 -7.85 34.91
N SER A 4 -13.49 -8.97 35.58
CA SER A 4 -12.92 -10.28 35.26
C SER A 4 -13.77 -11.01 34.21
N LEU A 5 -13.21 -12.06 33.58
CA LEU A 5 -13.96 -12.91 32.64
C LEU A 5 -15.17 -13.59 33.29
N THR A 6 -15.12 -13.82 34.62
CA THR A 6 -16.22 -14.38 35.44
C THR A 6 -17.37 -13.39 35.55
N ASP A 7 -17.08 -12.10 35.78
CA ASP A 7 -18.09 -11.04 35.86
C ASP A 7 -18.86 -10.89 34.54
N PHE A 8 -18.17 -11.03 33.40
CA PHE A 8 -18.82 -11.02 32.08
C PHE A 8 -19.72 -12.24 31.86
N LYS A 9 -19.35 -13.41 32.36
CA LYS A 9 -20.19 -14.61 32.26
C LYS A 9 -21.43 -14.47 33.12
N GLU A 10 -21.29 -14.00 34.36
CA GLU A 10 -22.42 -13.77 35.27
C GLU A 10 -23.41 -12.74 34.71
N ILE A 11 -22.92 -11.63 34.11
CA ILE A 11 -23.78 -10.63 33.47
C ILE A 11 -24.52 -11.23 32.25
N LYS A 12 -23.87 -12.10 31.49
CA LYS A 12 -24.47 -12.75 30.31
C LYS A 12 -25.54 -13.78 30.71
N ASP A 13 -25.31 -14.55 31.79
CA ASP A 13 -26.18 -15.64 32.19
C ASP A 13 -27.38 -15.13 33.02
N ASN A 14 -27.29 -13.95 33.65
CA ASN A 14 -28.34 -13.34 34.51
C ASN A 14 -29.35 -12.46 33.76
N ASN A 15 -29.44 -12.51 32.42
CA ASN A 15 -30.40 -11.74 31.61
C ASN A 15 -30.62 -10.32 32.16
N PHE A 16 -29.76 -9.39 31.81
CA PHE A 16 -29.82 -8.02 32.31
C PHE A 16 -31.02 -7.28 31.71
N ASP A 17 -32.11 -7.17 32.46
CA ASP A 17 -33.27 -6.33 32.10
C ASP A 17 -32.98 -4.87 32.47
N TYR A 18 -32.19 -4.20 31.60
CA TYR A 18 -31.94 -2.78 31.75
C TYR A 18 -32.98 -1.98 30.99
N THR A 19 -33.82 -1.28 31.69
CA THR A 19 -34.73 -0.28 31.10
C THR A 19 -34.00 1.04 30.96
N ILE A 20 -33.84 1.50 29.74
CA ILE A 20 -33.23 2.81 29.47
C ILE A 20 -34.09 3.90 30.15
N PRO A 21 -33.49 4.79 30.98
CA PRO A 21 -34.20 5.91 31.58
C PRO A 21 -34.97 6.74 30.53
N ASN A 22 -36.13 7.22 30.91
CA ASN A 22 -37.01 7.96 29.97
C ASN A 22 -36.30 9.17 29.35
N ASP A 23 -35.53 9.92 30.14
CA ASP A 23 -34.77 11.09 29.68
C ASP A 23 -33.74 10.72 28.59
N ALA A 24 -33.06 9.58 28.74
CA ALA A 24 -32.15 9.09 27.72
C ALA A 24 -32.88 8.62 26.46
N ARG A 25 -34.07 8.02 26.60
CA ARG A 25 -34.92 7.62 25.47
C ARG A 25 -35.41 8.82 24.69
N GLU A 26 -35.85 9.89 25.38
CA GLU A 26 -36.27 11.14 24.76
C GLU A 26 -35.13 11.82 23.99
N LEU A 27 -33.93 11.86 24.60
CA LEU A 27 -32.72 12.40 23.96
C LEU A 27 -32.33 11.63 22.69
N ILE A 28 -32.37 10.29 22.73
CA ILE A 28 -32.11 9.43 21.57
C ILE A 28 -33.14 9.70 20.47
N THR A 29 -34.41 9.83 20.81
CA THR A 29 -35.49 10.12 19.83
C THR A 29 -35.33 11.51 19.21
N LEU A 30 -34.97 12.50 20.01
CA LEU A 30 -34.71 13.87 19.52
C LEU A 30 -33.50 13.90 18.58
N LEU A 31 -32.41 13.21 18.91
CA LEU A 31 -31.26 13.10 18.08
C LEU A 31 -31.56 12.35 16.76
N ALA A 32 -32.30 11.24 16.82
CA ALA A 32 -32.72 10.50 15.62
C ALA A 32 -33.54 11.35 14.64
N ASN A 33 -34.42 12.20 15.19
CA ASN A 33 -35.23 13.15 14.37
C ASN A 33 -34.38 14.28 13.79
N LEU A 34 -33.39 14.81 14.52
CA LEU A 34 -32.46 15.84 14.05
C LEU A 34 -31.55 15.36 12.93
N VAL A 35 -31.09 14.11 13.01
CA VAL A 35 -30.21 13.50 12.01
C VAL A 35 -30.98 13.01 10.79
N GLY A 36 -32.32 13.05 10.81
CA GLY A 36 -33.15 12.58 9.71
C GLY A 36 -33.00 11.08 9.44
N SER A 37 -32.64 10.30 10.47
CA SER A 37 -32.50 8.86 10.35
C SER A 37 -33.92 8.25 10.20
N PRO A 38 -34.29 7.74 9.01
CA PRO A 38 -35.55 7.06 8.86
C PRO A 38 -35.50 5.79 9.70
N ASN A 39 -36.59 5.54 10.43
CA ASN A 39 -36.91 4.36 11.19
C ASN A 39 -35.85 3.24 11.10
N TYR A 40 -35.05 3.09 12.14
CA TYR A 40 -34.10 2.01 12.26
C TYR A 40 -34.82 0.68 12.09
N SER A 41 -34.76 0.10 10.91
CA SER A 41 -35.26 -1.25 10.70
C SER A 41 -34.29 -2.19 11.42
N LYS A 42 -34.80 -2.92 12.43
CA LYS A 42 -34.05 -4.00 13.08
C LYS A 42 -33.36 -4.85 12.00
N SER A 43 -32.12 -5.21 12.25
CA SER A 43 -31.37 -6.17 11.44
C SER A 43 -32.28 -7.25 10.89
N PRO A 44 -32.23 -7.64 9.61
CA PRO A 44 -33.17 -8.56 8.99
C PRO A 44 -33.24 -9.83 9.85
N TYR A 45 -34.43 -10.07 10.39
CA TYR A 45 -34.72 -11.26 11.12
C TYR A 45 -34.92 -12.39 10.11
N PHE A 46 -33.93 -13.28 10.02
CA PHE A 46 -34.04 -14.46 9.17
C PHE A 46 -35.08 -15.40 9.79
N ILE A 47 -36.30 -15.38 9.28
CA ILE A 47 -37.33 -16.36 9.64
C ILE A 47 -36.80 -17.74 9.24
N LYS A 48 -36.53 -18.61 10.22
CA LYS A 48 -36.32 -20.03 9.95
C LYS A 48 -37.62 -20.57 9.39
N ASN A 49 -37.71 -20.74 8.07
CA ASN A 49 -38.81 -21.45 7.46
C ASN A 49 -38.71 -22.91 7.87
N ASP A 50 -39.58 -23.34 8.78
CA ASP A 50 -39.85 -24.74 9.00
C ASP A 50 -40.41 -25.33 7.70
N LYS A 51 -39.63 -26.18 7.05
CA LYS A 51 -39.92 -26.81 5.78
C LYS A 51 -41.19 -27.69 5.92
N LYS A 52 -42.36 -27.17 5.60
CA LYS A 52 -43.49 -28.02 5.13
C LYS A 52 -43.15 -28.51 3.73
N LYS A 53 -42.92 -29.80 3.62
CA LYS A 53 -42.81 -30.51 2.32
C LYS A 53 -44.08 -30.26 1.51
N ASN A 54 -43.97 -29.47 0.44
CA ASN A 54 -44.94 -29.50 -0.65
C ASN A 54 -44.16 -29.62 -1.96
N ASN A 55 -44.31 -30.80 -2.57
CA ASN A 55 -43.91 -31.07 -3.94
C ASN A 55 -44.67 -30.17 -4.90
N LYS A 56 -43.97 -29.18 -5.50
CA LYS A 56 -44.32 -28.65 -6.83
C LYS A 56 -43.03 -28.21 -7.52
N SER A 57 -42.79 -28.84 -8.65
CA SER A 57 -41.71 -28.54 -9.58
C SER A 57 -41.77 -27.09 -10.06
N HIS A 58 -40.86 -26.26 -9.56
CA HIS A 58 -40.46 -25.02 -10.22
C HIS A 58 -38.97 -25.15 -10.53
N VAL A 59 -38.68 -25.11 -11.84
CA VAL A 59 -37.28 -24.95 -12.32
C VAL A 59 -36.83 -23.56 -11.90
N VAL A 60 -36.29 -23.47 -10.69
CA VAL A 60 -35.46 -22.37 -10.26
C VAL A 60 -34.05 -22.80 -10.62
N THR A 61 -33.44 -22.09 -11.54
CA THR A 61 -32.00 -22.22 -11.84
C THR A 61 -31.24 -21.87 -10.53
N ASP A 62 -30.92 -22.94 -9.83
CA ASP A 62 -30.38 -22.89 -8.47
C ASP A 62 -28.92 -22.46 -8.53
N ASN A 63 -28.70 -21.15 -8.37
CA ASN A 63 -27.35 -20.60 -8.07
C ASN A 63 -26.71 -21.28 -6.84
N TRP A 64 -27.51 -22.00 -6.01
CA TRP A 64 -27.03 -22.76 -4.86
C TRP A 64 -26.34 -24.07 -5.27
N GLU A 65 -26.71 -24.71 -6.38
CA GLU A 65 -25.97 -25.85 -6.87
C GLU A 65 -24.61 -25.46 -7.45
N MET A 66 -24.49 -24.29 -8.08
CA MET A 66 -23.19 -23.72 -8.46
C MET A 66 -22.29 -23.47 -7.23
N LEU A 67 -22.83 -22.99 -6.12
CA LEU A 67 -22.08 -22.77 -4.87
C LEU A 67 -21.73 -24.08 -4.16
N ARG A 68 -22.55 -25.13 -4.28
CA ARG A 68 -22.24 -26.46 -3.73
C ARG A 68 -21.18 -27.21 -4.56
N ASN A 69 -21.12 -26.93 -5.86
CA ASN A 69 -20.15 -27.49 -6.79
C ASN A 69 -18.89 -26.63 -6.88
N PHE A 70 -18.66 -25.74 -5.92
CA PHE A 70 -17.40 -25.02 -5.80
C PHE A 70 -16.30 -26.06 -5.54
N LYS A 71 -15.77 -26.60 -6.61
CA LYS A 71 -14.50 -27.31 -6.55
C LYS A 71 -13.49 -26.27 -6.13
N THR A 72 -12.92 -26.45 -4.95
CA THR A 72 -11.68 -25.73 -4.58
C THR A 72 -10.78 -25.81 -5.80
N THR A 73 -10.40 -24.64 -6.33
CA THR A 73 -9.44 -24.58 -7.42
C THR A 73 -8.26 -25.40 -6.95
N GLU A 74 -8.05 -26.58 -7.53
CA GLU A 74 -6.82 -27.34 -7.27
C GLU A 74 -5.71 -26.45 -7.81
N LEU A 75 -5.02 -25.78 -6.92
CA LEU A 75 -3.84 -25.01 -7.26
C LEU A 75 -2.86 -26.05 -7.80
N GLU A 76 -2.58 -25.98 -9.09
CA GLU A 76 -1.51 -26.75 -9.69
C GLU A 76 -0.26 -26.56 -8.82
N LYS A 77 0.30 -27.66 -8.33
CA LYS A 77 1.51 -27.60 -7.52
C LYS A 77 2.62 -27.11 -8.45
N LYS A 78 2.98 -25.83 -8.27
CA LYS A 78 4.12 -25.28 -8.96
C LYS A 78 5.36 -26.02 -8.54
N THR A 79 6.25 -26.28 -9.50
CA THR A 79 7.52 -27.01 -9.30
C THR A 79 8.69 -26.13 -9.76
N GLY A 80 9.88 -26.40 -9.23
CA GLY A 80 11.08 -25.64 -9.61
C GLY A 80 11.03 -24.15 -9.18
N ILE A 81 11.57 -23.29 -10.02
CA ILE A 81 11.69 -21.83 -9.76
C ILE A 81 10.35 -21.18 -9.36
N GLU A 82 9.24 -21.58 -9.97
CA GLU A 82 7.93 -21.02 -9.64
C GLU A 82 7.50 -21.34 -8.21
N GLN A 83 7.85 -22.51 -7.70
CA GLN A 83 7.62 -22.87 -6.30
C GLN A 83 8.45 -21.99 -5.38
N ASP A 84 9.73 -21.81 -5.66
CA ASP A 84 10.62 -20.96 -4.86
C ASP A 84 10.16 -19.51 -4.86
N MET A 85 9.71 -18.97 -5.98
CA MET A 85 9.11 -17.63 -6.07
C MET A 85 7.87 -17.50 -5.18
N VAL A 86 6.98 -18.52 -5.15
CA VAL A 86 5.79 -18.53 -4.28
C VAL A 86 6.21 -18.57 -2.80
N GLU A 87 7.20 -19.36 -2.45
CA GLU A 87 7.71 -19.47 -1.08
C GLU A 87 8.39 -18.16 -0.63
N ILE A 88 9.22 -17.56 -1.48
CA ILE A 88 9.84 -16.24 -1.23
C ILE A 88 8.75 -15.16 -1.02
N ARG A 89 7.72 -15.15 -1.87
CA ARG A 89 6.57 -14.23 -1.68
C ARG A 89 5.90 -14.44 -0.33
N SER A 90 5.71 -15.70 0.07
CA SER A 90 5.12 -16.03 1.37
C SER A 90 5.99 -15.56 2.54
N LEU A 91 7.32 -15.67 2.42
CA LEU A 91 8.26 -15.16 3.41
C LEU A 91 8.23 -13.63 3.49
N LEU A 92 8.27 -12.94 2.35
CA LEU A 92 8.17 -11.48 2.31
C LEU A 92 6.87 -10.95 2.92
N ASN A 93 5.74 -11.62 2.66
CA ASN A 93 4.45 -11.23 3.23
C ASN A 93 4.38 -11.43 4.76
N LYS A 94 5.26 -12.23 5.32
CA LYS A 94 5.37 -12.45 6.78
C LYS A 94 6.43 -11.58 7.44
N LEU A 95 7.23 -10.86 6.64
CA LEU A 95 8.34 -10.07 7.14
C LEU A 95 7.84 -8.95 8.07
N SER A 96 8.43 -8.88 9.27
CA SER A 96 8.20 -7.84 10.27
C SER A 96 9.51 -7.52 10.98
N LYS A 97 9.53 -6.44 11.78
CA LYS A 97 10.73 -6.11 12.57
C LYS A 97 11.09 -7.24 13.54
N ASP A 98 10.10 -7.89 14.16
CA ASP A 98 10.32 -8.90 15.19
C ASP A 98 10.84 -10.24 14.64
N ASN A 99 10.58 -10.53 13.36
CA ASN A 99 10.98 -11.80 12.73
C ASN A 99 12.00 -11.62 11.60
N TYR A 100 12.57 -10.42 11.46
CA TYR A 100 13.44 -10.04 10.35
C TYR A 100 14.58 -11.05 10.13
N ASP A 101 15.39 -11.32 11.17
CA ASP A 101 16.56 -12.18 11.04
C ASP A 101 16.20 -13.61 10.63
N LYS A 102 15.10 -14.14 11.18
CA LYS A 102 14.60 -15.46 10.82
C LYS A 102 14.17 -15.54 9.36
N ILE A 103 13.41 -14.55 8.89
CA ILE A 103 12.91 -14.51 7.50
C ILE A 103 14.07 -14.26 6.54
N LYS A 104 14.98 -13.34 6.87
CA LYS A 104 16.20 -13.10 6.10
C LYS A 104 16.99 -14.38 5.90
N GLN A 105 17.26 -15.13 6.97
CA GLN A 105 18.00 -16.39 6.88
C GLN A 105 17.31 -17.37 5.92
N GLN A 106 16.01 -17.54 6.04
CA GLN A 106 15.23 -18.43 5.16
C GLN A 106 15.30 -18.00 3.68
N ILE A 107 15.25 -16.70 3.39
CA ILE A 107 15.40 -16.17 2.03
C ILE A 107 16.83 -16.43 1.53
N MET A 108 17.84 -16.14 2.34
CA MET A 108 19.24 -16.36 1.97
C MET A 108 19.54 -17.84 1.71
N GLU A 109 18.98 -18.76 2.50
CA GLU A 109 19.11 -20.20 2.26
C GLU A 109 18.49 -20.62 0.92
N LYS A 110 17.32 -20.06 0.57
CA LYS A 110 16.71 -20.31 -0.73
C LYS A 110 17.52 -19.74 -1.89
N LEU A 111 18.09 -18.56 -1.73
CA LEU A 111 18.93 -17.97 -2.78
C LEU A 111 20.22 -18.75 -3.05
N LYS A 112 20.73 -19.51 -2.07
CA LYS A 112 21.93 -20.36 -2.25
C LYS A 112 21.71 -21.58 -3.13
N VAL A 113 20.48 -21.99 -3.34
CA VAL A 113 20.15 -23.19 -4.13
C VAL A 113 20.28 -22.93 -5.64
N PHE A 114 20.28 -21.66 -6.05
CA PHE A 114 20.38 -21.30 -7.47
C PHE A 114 21.82 -21.21 -7.91
N ASP A 115 22.31 -22.25 -8.59
CA ASP A 115 23.63 -22.29 -9.21
C ASP A 115 23.61 -21.61 -10.59
N ASP A 116 22.48 -21.60 -11.28
CA ASP A 116 22.31 -20.94 -12.58
C ASP A 116 22.10 -19.44 -12.40
N GLN A 117 22.93 -18.65 -13.11
CA GLN A 117 22.91 -17.19 -13.03
C GLN A 117 21.62 -16.58 -13.56
N GLU A 118 20.97 -17.19 -14.54
CA GLU A 118 19.73 -16.71 -15.14
C GLU A 118 18.54 -16.93 -14.17
N GLU A 119 18.45 -18.14 -13.60
CA GLU A 119 17.44 -18.47 -12.58
C GLU A 119 17.58 -17.59 -11.35
N PHE A 120 18.79 -17.40 -10.85
CA PHE A 120 19.09 -16.51 -9.75
C PHE A 120 18.61 -15.08 -10.04
N THR A 121 18.92 -14.56 -11.23
CA THR A 121 18.52 -13.23 -11.66
C THR A 121 17.00 -13.09 -11.73
N GLN A 122 16.28 -14.09 -12.22
CA GLN A 122 14.82 -14.10 -12.27
C GLN A 122 14.21 -14.06 -10.87
N VAL A 123 14.68 -14.90 -9.94
CA VAL A 123 14.19 -14.93 -8.55
C VAL A 123 14.46 -13.62 -7.83
N VAL A 124 15.64 -13.05 -8.01
CA VAL A 124 16.00 -11.75 -7.42
C VAL A 124 15.17 -10.61 -8.01
N SER A 125 14.97 -10.58 -9.31
CA SER A 125 14.11 -9.58 -9.96
C SER A 125 12.67 -9.67 -9.45
N PHE A 126 12.17 -10.89 -9.27
CA PHE A 126 10.86 -11.14 -8.68
C PHE A 126 10.78 -10.65 -7.24
N LEU A 127 11.77 -10.95 -6.39
CA LEU A 127 11.85 -10.48 -5.02
C LEU A 127 11.77 -8.95 -4.97
N PHE A 128 12.52 -8.26 -5.82
CA PHE A 128 12.49 -6.80 -5.86
C PHE A 128 11.21 -6.21 -6.42
N SER A 129 10.55 -6.90 -7.34
CA SER A 129 9.24 -6.47 -7.81
C SER A 129 8.20 -6.44 -6.68
N ILE A 130 8.29 -7.38 -5.74
CA ILE A 130 7.44 -7.40 -4.54
C ILE A 130 7.89 -6.31 -3.55
N ALA A 131 9.18 -6.23 -3.26
CA ALA A 131 9.74 -5.26 -2.33
C ALA A 131 9.43 -3.82 -2.73
N SER A 132 9.48 -3.51 -4.04
CA SER A 132 9.17 -2.19 -4.58
C SER A 132 7.67 -1.92 -4.76
N SER A 133 6.79 -2.88 -4.47
CA SER A 133 5.33 -2.72 -4.60
C SER A 133 4.60 -2.34 -3.31
N ASN A 134 5.30 -2.36 -2.17
CA ASN A 134 4.71 -2.11 -0.86
C ASN A 134 5.44 -1.01 -0.08
N LYS A 135 4.87 0.19 -0.09
CA LYS A 135 5.47 1.36 0.59
C LYS A 135 5.59 1.22 2.11
N PHE A 136 4.68 0.49 2.77
CA PHE A 136 4.67 0.37 4.23
C PHE A 136 5.83 -0.46 4.77
N TYR A 137 6.29 -1.45 4.01
CA TYR A 137 7.40 -2.31 4.37
C TYR A 137 8.71 -1.92 3.66
N SER A 138 8.70 -0.82 2.94
CA SER A 138 9.79 -0.32 2.11
C SER A 138 11.13 -0.25 2.86
N SER A 139 11.14 0.22 4.10
CA SER A 139 12.35 0.29 4.93
C SER A 139 12.92 -1.11 5.24
N LEU A 140 12.06 -2.07 5.63
CA LEU A 140 12.49 -3.45 5.89
C LEU A 140 13.02 -4.13 4.62
N TYR A 141 12.35 -3.89 3.50
CA TYR A 141 12.79 -4.44 2.21
C TYR A 141 14.10 -3.82 1.72
N ALA A 142 14.34 -2.53 1.98
CA ALA A 142 15.61 -1.89 1.65
C ALA A 142 16.76 -2.45 2.51
N THR A 143 16.50 -2.75 3.79
CA THR A 143 17.47 -3.43 4.65
C THR A 143 17.73 -4.85 4.16
N LEU A 144 16.70 -5.59 3.77
CA LEU A 144 16.84 -6.93 3.19
C LEU A 144 17.62 -6.89 1.88
N TYR A 145 17.39 -5.90 1.02
CA TYR A 145 18.17 -5.67 -0.20
C TYR A 145 19.63 -5.53 0.12
N LYS A 146 20.02 -4.65 1.04
CA LYS A 146 21.39 -4.44 1.49
C LYS A 146 22.04 -5.74 1.95
N ASP A 147 21.34 -6.53 2.77
CA ASP A 147 21.84 -7.80 3.27
C ASP A 147 22.07 -8.80 2.13
N ILE A 148 21.16 -8.89 1.16
CA ILE A 148 21.31 -9.77 0.00
C ILE A 148 22.48 -9.31 -0.88
N VAL A 149 22.58 -8.01 -1.17
CA VAL A 149 23.67 -7.44 -1.99
C VAL A 149 25.04 -7.65 -1.33
N SER A 150 25.11 -7.62 0.00
CA SER A 150 26.36 -7.85 0.73
C SER A 150 26.97 -9.23 0.44
N VAL A 151 26.13 -10.24 0.17
CA VAL A 151 26.52 -11.61 -0.16
C VAL A 151 26.61 -11.82 -1.68
N HIS A 152 25.70 -11.21 -2.43
CA HIS A 152 25.54 -11.41 -3.88
C HIS A 152 25.71 -10.07 -4.63
N LYS A 153 26.95 -9.60 -4.77
CA LYS A 153 27.27 -8.27 -5.34
C LYS A 153 26.74 -8.04 -6.76
N GLN A 154 26.59 -9.11 -7.56
CA GLN A 154 26.05 -9.04 -8.93
C GLN A 154 24.64 -8.49 -9.01
N ILE A 155 23.86 -8.56 -7.94
CA ILE A 155 22.47 -8.05 -7.86
C ILE A 155 22.40 -6.55 -8.07
N LYS A 156 23.44 -5.81 -7.73
CA LYS A 156 23.47 -4.35 -7.85
C LYS A 156 23.19 -3.88 -9.29
N HIS A 157 23.60 -4.66 -10.28
CA HIS A 157 23.30 -4.38 -11.69
C HIS A 157 21.81 -4.48 -12.05
N ASN A 158 21.08 -5.40 -11.42
CA ASN A 158 19.68 -5.61 -11.74
C ASN A 158 18.81 -4.43 -11.27
N PHE A 159 19.16 -3.81 -10.14
CA PHE A 159 18.44 -2.66 -9.65
C PHE A 159 18.70 -1.39 -10.48
N GLN A 160 19.87 -1.27 -11.11
CA GLN A 160 20.19 -0.13 -11.99
C GLN A 160 19.20 -0.01 -13.16
N SER A 161 18.72 -1.13 -13.71
CA SER A 161 17.70 -1.11 -14.75
C SER A 161 16.36 -0.54 -14.25
N THR A 162 16.02 -0.83 -13.00
CA THR A 162 14.81 -0.27 -12.34
C THR A 162 14.92 1.23 -12.12
N LEU A 163 16.10 1.72 -11.70
CA LEU A 163 16.37 3.15 -11.57
C LEU A 163 16.31 3.86 -12.93
N ASN A 164 16.89 3.27 -13.96
CA ASN A 164 16.88 3.85 -15.31
C ASN A 164 15.46 3.96 -15.87
N GLY A 165 14.60 2.96 -15.63
CA GLY A 165 13.19 2.98 -16.05
C GLY A 165 12.23 3.73 -15.10
N TYR A 166 12.73 4.28 -13.99
CA TYR A 166 11.87 4.92 -13.00
C TYR A 166 11.12 6.13 -13.57
N ILE A 167 11.84 7.05 -14.22
CA ILE A 167 11.27 8.28 -14.79
C ILE A 167 10.26 8.00 -15.91
N GLU A 168 10.48 6.95 -16.69
CA GLU A 168 9.58 6.56 -17.79
C GLU A 168 8.18 6.20 -17.30
N ARG A 169 8.06 5.74 -16.05
CA ARG A 169 6.75 5.42 -15.42
C ARG A 169 5.84 6.64 -15.24
N PHE A 170 6.38 7.85 -15.36
CA PHE A 170 5.63 9.10 -15.26
C PHE A 170 5.21 9.67 -16.63
N ASN A 171 5.68 9.10 -17.73
CA ASN A 171 5.30 9.56 -19.07
C ASN A 171 3.82 9.32 -19.37
N HIS A 172 3.26 8.20 -18.87
CA HIS A 172 1.89 7.78 -19.14
C HIS A 172 1.13 7.59 -17.82
N ILE A 173 0.71 8.69 -17.19
CA ILE A 173 -0.20 8.64 -16.04
C ILE A 173 -1.62 8.73 -16.57
N ARG A 174 -2.38 7.64 -16.36
CA ARG A 174 -3.78 7.54 -16.77
C ARG A 174 -4.68 8.20 -15.74
N SER A 175 -5.88 8.62 -16.16
CA SER A 175 -6.94 9.09 -15.30
C SER A 175 -8.29 8.53 -15.75
N CYS A 176 -9.19 8.26 -14.81
CA CYS A 176 -10.55 7.82 -15.08
C CYS A 176 -11.48 8.32 -13.98
N ASP A 177 -12.70 8.74 -14.36
CA ASP A 177 -13.74 9.02 -13.37
C ASP A 177 -14.28 7.66 -12.85
N PRO A 178 -14.34 7.43 -11.51
CA PRO A 178 -14.87 6.20 -10.95
C PRO A 178 -16.36 5.96 -11.30
N LYS A 179 -17.10 6.99 -11.75
CA LYS A 179 -18.47 6.87 -12.22
C LYS A 179 -18.58 6.33 -13.66
N GLU A 180 -17.53 6.50 -14.47
CA GLU A 180 -17.50 6.01 -15.84
C GLU A 180 -17.01 4.56 -15.90
N ASP A 181 -15.88 4.26 -15.26
CA ASP A 181 -15.33 2.90 -15.16
C ASP A 181 -14.61 2.70 -13.83
N TYR A 182 -15.30 2.04 -12.89
CA TYR A 182 -14.74 1.77 -11.57
C TYR A 182 -13.57 0.78 -11.58
N ASN A 183 -13.57 -0.20 -12.49
CA ASN A 183 -12.49 -1.17 -12.58
C ASN A 183 -11.21 -0.51 -13.09
N LEU A 184 -11.31 0.29 -14.15
CA LEU A 184 -10.19 1.07 -14.67
C LEU A 184 -9.65 2.06 -13.60
N PHE A 185 -10.54 2.72 -12.86
CA PHE A 185 -10.14 3.58 -11.74
C PHE A 185 -9.33 2.82 -10.68
N CYS A 186 -9.74 1.60 -10.32
CA CYS A 186 -9.00 0.76 -9.38
C CYS A 186 -7.63 0.34 -9.92
N GLU A 187 -7.52 0.01 -11.22
CA GLU A 187 -6.24 -0.30 -11.85
C GLU A 187 -5.28 0.89 -11.82
N ILE A 188 -5.76 2.07 -12.17
CA ILE A 188 -4.97 3.31 -12.14
C ILE A 188 -4.47 3.61 -10.73
N ASN A 189 -5.34 3.47 -9.73
CA ASN A 189 -4.92 3.65 -8.33
C ASN A 189 -3.83 2.66 -7.92
N LYS A 190 -3.91 1.41 -8.36
CA LYS A 190 -2.87 0.41 -8.11
C LYS A 190 -1.56 0.77 -8.80
N GLU A 191 -1.59 1.31 -10.03
CA GLU A 191 -0.39 1.83 -10.70
C GLU A 191 0.24 3.00 -9.96
N ASN A 192 -0.59 3.94 -9.46
CA ASN A 192 -0.13 5.07 -8.68
C ASN A 192 0.50 4.61 -7.35
N GLU A 193 -0.15 3.70 -6.62
CA GLU A 193 0.42 3.13 -5.39
C GLU A 193 1.75 2.41 -5.66
N ASN A 194 1.89 1.73 -6.80
CA ASN A 194 3.15 1.09 -7.18
C ASN A 194 4.25 2.13 -7.46
N ARG A 195 3.96 3.24 -8.15
CA ARG A 195 4.92 4.35 -8.34
C ARG A 195 5.41 4.90 -7.01
N ARG A 196 4.50 5.19 -6.08
CA ARG A 196 4.81 5.70 -4.74
C ARG A 196 5.62 4.70 -3.91
N ALA A 197 5.32 3.40 -4.03
CA ALA A 197 6.07 2.36 -3.36
C ALA A 197 7.52 2.28 -3.86
N ILE A 198 7.73 2.40 -5.17
CA ILE A 198 9.08 2.44 -5.76
C ILE A 198 9.84 3.68 -5.28
N SER A 199 9.22 4.85 -5.24
CA SER A 199 9.84 6.09 -4.71
C SER A 199 10.26 5.93 -3.26
N SER A 200 9.38 5.38 -2.43
CA SER A 200 9.68 5.06 -1.03
C SER A 200 10.84 4.05 -0.92
N PHE A 201 10.88 3.03 -1.78
CA PHE A 201 11.94 2.03 -1.78
C PHE A 201 13.30 2.63 -2.19
N ILE A 202 13.34 3.45 -3.25
CA ILE A 202 14.55 4.17 -3.68
C ILE A 202 15.09 5.05 -2.54
N ALA A 203 14.23 5.81 -1.88
CA ALA A 203 14.64 6.68 -0.77
C ALA A 203 15.17 5.87 0.44
N ASN A 204 14.57 4.72 0.75
CA ASN A 204 15.08 3.83 1.79
C ASN A 204 16.39 3.14 1.39
N LEU A 205 16.62 2.86 0.11
CA LEU A 205 17.90 2.36 -0.38
C LEU A 205 19.00 3.44 -0.27
N LEU A 206 18.67 4.72 -0.48
CA LEU A 206 19.58 5.83 -0.21
C LEU A 206 20.02 5.83 1.26
N LEU A 207 19.09 5.73 2.20
CA LEU A 207 19.42 5.65 3.63
C LEU A 207 20.28 4.42 4.00
N ASN A 208 20.18 3.36 3.24
CA ASN A 208 21.02 2.15 3.41
C ASN A 208 22.35 2.22 2.65
N ASN A 209 22.67 3.31 1.96
CA ASN A 209 23.87 3.51 1.11
C ASN A 209 23.96 2.54 -0.08
N GLU A 210 22.83 2.03 -0.56
CA GLU A 210 22.76 1.16 -1.75
C GLU A 210 22.52 1.95 -3.05
N VAL A 211 22.06 3.19 -2.95
CA VAL A 211 21.89 4.14 -4.04
C VAL A 211 22.62 5.43 -3.69
N ASP A 212 23.34 6.01 -4.64
CA ASP A 212 24.06 7.26 -4.44
C ASP A 212 23.11 8.44 -4.34
N VAL A 213 23.42 9.39 -3.46
CA VAL A 213 22.61 10.61 -3.27
C VAL A 213 22.49 11.43 -4.55
N ALA A 214 23.53 11.53 -5.35
CA ALA A 214 23.52 12.22 -6.63
C ALA A 214 22.51 11.61 -7.62
N THR A 215 22.35 10.29 -7.60
CA THR A 215 21.33 9.58 -8.39
C THR A 215 19.94 10.01 -7.96
N VAL A 216 19.64 10.02 -6.66
CA VAL A 216 18.32 10.39 -6.13
C VAL A 216 18.02 11.87 -6.41
N ILE A 217 18.99 12.76 -6.23
CA ILE A 217 18.86 14.19 -6.58
C ILE A 217 18.53 14.36 -8.07
N THR A 218 19.21 13.61 -8.94
CA THR A 218 18.92 13.63 -10.37
C THR A 218 17.48 13.20 -10.66
N LEU A 219 16.96 12.19 -9.96
CA LEU A 219 15.56 11.77 -10.09
C LEU A 219 14.61 12.86 -9.62
N ILE A 220 14.91 13.51 -8.49
CA ILE A 220 14.12 14.62 -7.94
C ILE A 220 14.06 15.77 -8.97
N PHE A 221 15.18 16.20 -9.52
CA PHE A 221 15.20 17.28 -10.50
C PHE A 221 14.44 16.93 -11.78
N LYS A 222 14.55 15.69 -12.26
CA LYS A 222 13.75 15.24 -13.40
C LYS A 222 12.25 15.28 -13.12
N LEU A 223 11.81 14.85 -11.94
CA LEU A 223 10.41 14.93 -11.53
C LEU A 223 9.94 16.39 -11.38
N GLN A 224 10.77 17.27 -10.80
CA GLN A 224 10.48 18.70 -10.72
C GLN A 224 10.29 19.31 -12.12
N GLN A 225 11.18 19.00 -13.06
CA GLN A 225 11.05 19.47 -14.43
C GLN A 225 9.78 18.92 -15.10
N MET A 226 9.49 17.62 -14.94
CA MET A 226 8.26 17.02 -15.47
C MET A 226 6.99 17.65 -14.88
N LEU A 227 7.01 18.07 -13.62
CA LEU A 227 5.90 18.80 -12.99
C LEU A 227 5.69 20.15 -13.68
N LEU A 228 6.77 20.92 -13.91
CA LEU A 228 6.70 22.22 -14.57
C LEU A 228 6.20 22.10 -16.01
N ASP A 229 6.65 21.08 -16.74
CA ASP A 229 6.28 20.85 -18.16
C ASP A 229 4.81 20.41 -18.31
N ASN A 230 4.20 19.88 -17.24
CA ASN A 230 2.86 19.31 -17.27
C ASN A 230 1.86 20.00 -16.34
N ILE A 231 2.03 21.28 -16.01
CA ILE A 231 1.18 22.03 -15.06
C ILE A 231 -0.32 21.95 -15.37
N LYS A 232 -0.66 21.86 -16.65
CA LYS A 232 -2.06 21.76 -17.10
C LYS A 232 -2.68 20.37 -16.88
N ASP A 233 -1.85 19.34 -16.73
CA ASP A 233 -2.30 17.99 -16.43
C ASP A 233 -2.32 17.78 -14.91
N LYS A 234 -3.49 18.05 -14.32
CA LYS A 234 -3.70 17.98 -12.87
C LYS A 234 -3.38 16.59 -12.31
N MET A 235 -3.80 15.52 -12.96
CA MET A 235 -3.60 14.16 -12.46
C MET A 235 -2.14 13.78 -12.46
N LYS A 236 -1.43 14.11 -13.53
CA LYS A 236 -0.01 13.87 -13.68
C LYS A 236 0.81 14.65 -12.67
N THR A 237 0.50 15.93 -12.48
CA THR A 237 1.21 16.79 -11.51
C THR A 237 0.96 16.38 -10.07
N GLU A 238 -0.27 15.96 -9.73
CA GLU A 238 -0.59 15.43 -8.40
C GLU A 238 0.21 14.17 -8.11
N GLU A 239 0.29 13.23 -9.06
CA GLU A 239 1.03 11.99 -8.85
C GLU A 239 2.55 12.22 -8.78
N ILE A 240 3.10 13.11 -9.62
CA ILE A 240 4.51 13.50 -9.53
C ILE A 240 4.82 14.09 -8.14
N THR A 241 3.96 14.97 -7.63
CA THR A 241 4.14 15.61 -6.31
C THR A 241 4.13 14.58 -5.18
N GLU A 242 3.25 13.57 -5.24
CA GLU A 242 3.22 12.48 -4.25
C GLU A 242 4.54 11.69 -4.24
N ASN A 243 5.13 11.46 -5.41
CA ASN A 243 6.40 10.74 -5.51
C ASN A 243 7.60 11.60 -5.03
N LEU A 244 7.60 12.89 -5.33
CA LEU A 244 8.57 13.85 -4.76
C LEU A 244 8.50 13.85 -3.24
N PHE A 245 7.29 13.82 -2.67
CA PHE A 245 7.11 13.75 -1.22
C PHE A 245 7.87 12.56 -0.61
N TYR A 246 7.70 11.35 -1.17
CA TYR A 246 8.38 10.16 -0.63
C TYR A 246 9.91 10.24 -0.80
N LEU A 247 10.40 10.70 -1.96
CA LEU A 247 11.84 10.80 -2.20
C LEU A 247 12.49 11.80 -1.24
N ILE A 248 11.88 12.98 -1.05
CA ILE A 248 12.44 14.06 -0.25
C ILE A 248 12.31 13.75 1.24
N THR A 249 11.12 13.39 1.73
CA THR A 249 10.90 13.23 3.17
C THR A 249 11.61 12.01 3.74
N ILE A 250 11.64 10.89 3.02
CA ILE A 250 12.34 9.69 3.49
C ILE A 250 13.86 9.87 3.33
N GLY A 251 14.32 10.44 2.20
CA GLY A 251 15.73 10.63 1.91
C GLY A 251 16.37 11.87 2.58
N LEU A 252 15.61 12.63 3.38
CA LEU A 252 15.99 13.96 3.87
C LEU A 252 17.39 13.99 4.50
N GLU A 253 17.69 13.07 5.42
CA GLU A 253 18.97 13.01 6.13
C GLU A 253 20.19 13.01 5.18
N SER A 254 20.06 12.35 4.03
CA SER A 254 21.13 12.27 3.03
C SER A 254 21.11 13.43 2.04
N ILE A 255 19.94 14.03 1.77
CA ILE A 255 19.76 15.08 0.77
C ILE A 255 20.10 16.47 1.36
N VAL A 256 19.74 16.70 2.62
CA VAL A 256 19.90 18.02 3.28
C VAL A 256 21.35 18.50 3.38
N ILE A 257 22.29 17.57 3.41
CA ILE A 257 23.73 17.86 3.51
C ILE A 257 24.40 18.14 2.16
N THR A 258 23.66 18.12 1.07
CA THR A 258 24.19 18.34 -0.29
C THR A 258 24.05 19.79 -0.73
N ASP A 259 24.90 20.22 -1.64
CA ASP A 259 24.87 21.57 -2.21
C ASP A 259 23.55 21.86 -2.96
N GLU A 260 22.90 20.83 -3.48
CA GLU A 260 21.65 20.91 -4.24
C GLU A 260 20.41 21.12 -3.35
N TRP A 261 20.53 20.96 -2.04
CA TRP A 261 19.40 21.09 -1.12
C TRP A 261 18.70 22.45 -1.23
N GLY A 262 19.46 23.54 -1.32
CA GLY A 262 18.89 24.88 -1.50
C GLY A 262 17.92 24.96 -2.67
N ASN A 263 18.30 24.40 -3.82
CA ASN A 263 17.45 24.37 -5.02
C ASN A 263 16.19 23.54 -4.82
N ILE A 264 16.28 22.42 -4.09
CA ILE A 264 15.13 21.55 -3.80
C ILE A 264 14.16 22.27 -2.84
N TYR A 265 14.70 22.93 -1.81
CA TYR A 265 13.92 23.69 -0.84
C TYR A 265 13.19 24.89 -1.49
N ASP A 266 13.89 25.68 -2.30
CA ASP A 266 13.34 26.82 -3.03
C ASP A 266 12.24 26.38 -4.01
N PHE A 267 12.40 25.22 -4.65
CA PHE A 267 11.38 24.64 -5.49
C PHE A 267 10.10 24.30 -4.69
N MET A 268 10.23 23.68 -3.52
CA MET A 268 9.10 23.39 -2.66
C MET A 268 8.40 24.67 -2.20
N GLN A 269 9.17 25.67 -1.75
CA GLN A 269 8.65 26.93 -1.27
C GLN A 269 7.88 27.68 -2.35
N SER A 270 8.44 27.83 -3.56
CA SER A 270 7.79 28.51 -4.67
C SER A 270 6.49 27.82 -5.13
N ASN A 271 6.47 26.48 -5.14
CA ASN A 271 5.28 25.74 -5.57
C ASN A 271 4.19 25.62 -4.47
N SER A 272 4.52 25.79 -3.20
CA SER A 272 3.55 25.80 -2.10
C SER A 272 2.57 26.98 -2.18
N THR A 273 2.98 28.10 -2.78
CA THR A 273 2.18 29.34 -2.93
C THR A 273 1.64 29.56 -4.35
N ARG A 274 2.03 28.75 -5.29
CA ARG A 274 1.75 28.89 -6.71
C ARG A 274 0.26 28.67 -7.04
N LYS A 275 -0.40 29.68 -7.61
CA LYS A 275 -1.87 29.71 -7.80
C LYS A 275 -2.38 28.83 -8.95
N ASP A 276 -1.56 28.51 -9.93
CA ASP A 276 -1.89 27.66 -11.09
C ASP A 276 -1.82 26.15 -10.79
N LEU A 277 -1.34 25.79 -9.60
CA LEU A 277 -1.37 24.43 -9.08
C LEU A 277 -2.63 24.15 -8.26
N SER A 278 -3.08 22.87 -8.25
CA SER A 278 -4.21 22.46 -7.42
C SER A 278 -3.90 22.63 -5.93
N ASN A 279 -4.94 22.84 -5.11
CA ASN A 279 -4.76 22.94 -3.65
C ASN A 279 -4.09 21.70 -3.06
N LYS A 280 -4.37 20.51 -3.61
CA LYS A 280 -3.76 19.26 -3.18
C LYS A 280 -2.24 19.28 -3.35
N ILE A 281 -1.75 19.75 -4.49
CA ILE A 281 -0.31 19.90 -4.76
C ILE A 281 0.32 20.93 -3.81
N ARG A 282 -0.31 22.09 -3.67
CA ARG A 282 0.19 23.16 -2.80
C ARG A 282 0.30 22.69 -1.35
N PHE A 283 -0.74 22.05 -0.82
CA PHE A 283 -0.71 21.49 0.53
C PHE A 283 0.36 20.41 0.67
N ARG A 284 0.57 19.59 -0.35
CA ARG A 284 1.62 18.58 -0.30
C ARG A 284 3.03 19.19 -0.25
N PHE A 285 3.27 20.30 -0.95
CA PHE A 285 4.52 21.05 -0.80
C PHE A 285 4.64 21.71 0.59
N MET A 286 3.55 22.22 1.15
CA MET A 286 3.55 22.70 2.55
C MET A 286 3.88 21.59 3.54
N ASP A 287 3.29 20.38 3.36
CA ASP A 287 3.60 19.21 4.18
C ASP A 287 5.09 18.82 4.10
N MET A 288 5.71 18.92 2.91
CA MET A 288 7.16 18.69 2.75
C MET A 288 7.98 19.72 3.52
N LEU A 289 7.65 21.01 3.39
CA LEU A 289 8.34 22.10 4.11
C LEU A 289 8.19 21.92 5.62
N ASP A 290 6.98 21.69 6.11
CA ASP A 290 6.72 21.45 7.53
C ASP A 290 7.49 20.24 8.07
N TYR A 291 7.62 19.20 7.27
CA TYR A 291 8.40 18.01 7.64
C TYR A 291 9.90 18.33 7.70
N THR A 292 10.42 19.01 6.70
CA THR A 292 11.84 19.37 6.65
C THR A 292 12.23 20.33 7.77
N ASP A 293 11.41 21.37 8.03
CA ASP A 293 11.68 22.37 9.07
C ASP A 293 11.63 21.79 10.51
N LYS A 294 10.84 20.72 10.72
CA LYS A 294 10.79 20.01 12.01
C LYS A 294 11.93 19.00 12.20
N SER A 295 12.55 18.57 11.12
CA SER A 295 13.56 17.51 11.11
C SER A 295 15.00 18.08 11.08
N MET A 296 15.17 19.34 10.71
CA MET A 296 16.43 20.09 10.78
C MET A 296 16.59 20.75 12.14
#